data_1d4f5f6202f180f47dd934705f4162e7
#
_entry.id   1d4f5f6202f180f47dd934705f4162e7
#
_cell.length_a   1.000
_cell.length_b   1.000
_cell.length_c   1.000
_cell.angle_alpha   90.00
_cell.angle_beta   90.00
_cell.angle_gamma   90.00
#
_symmetry.space_group_name_H-M   'P 1'
#
loop_
_entity.id
_entity.type
_entity.pdbx_description
1 polymer ?
#
loop_
_entity_poly.entity_id
_entity_poly.type
_entity_poly.pdbx_seq_one_letter_code
_entity_poly.pdbx_strand_id
1 'polypeptide(L)'
;SILLTLTQTSQIGISAIASLYSWSLDYGKGSAEDDLVKINLTVVKGLVDISQTSFDSELGAQMEWTFSVSIPSFEGVFGPVILSYKDNMGKVHVVQSGIEKMVKMTTGWADLKDMDNSSKVVSVVLYNYPPGKAEIGASYLDVFQSAHDILEHLADAGYDIGMDKSDIPSVDDLSDLIIEMG
;
A
#
# COMPACT_ATOMS: atom_id res chain seq x y z
N SER A 1 -7.25 5.88 -21.83
CA SER A 1 -8.11 4.98 -21.04
C SER A 1 -9.36 5.74 -20.57
N ILE A 2 -10.47 5.03 -20.30
CA ILE A 2 -11.71 5.64 -19.81
C ILE A 2 -11.47 6.39 -18.48
N LEU A 3 -10.60 5.87 -17.64
CA LEU A 3 -10.21 6.48 -16.36
C LEU A 3 -9.55 7.85 -16.56
N LEU A 4 -8.59 7.92 -17.48
CA LEU A 4 -7.89 9.16 -17.83
C LEU A 4 -8.89 10.22 -18.35
N THR A 5 -9.83 9.79 -19.18
CA THR A 5 -10.86 10.69 -19.74
C THR A 5 -11.79 11.19 -18.63
N LEU A 6 -12.20 10.33 -17.69
CA LEU A 6 -13.07 10.72 -16.57
C LEU A 6 -12.39 11.71 -15.62
N THR A 7 -11.11 11.50 -15.32
CA THR A 7 -10.35 12.41 -14.43
C THR A 7 -10.00 13.73 -15.11
N GLN A 8 -9.73 13.74 -16.40
CA GLN A 8 -9.42 14.93 -17.16
C GLN A 8 -10.64 15.77 -17.53
N THR A 9 -11.81 15.15 -17.70
CA THR A 9 -13.04 15.84 -18.10
C THR A 9 -13.95 16.20 -16.93
N SER A 10 -13.81 15.54 -15.78
CA SER A 10 -14.57 15.89 -14.57
C SER A 10 -13.80 16.93 -13.77
N GLN A 11 -14.45 18.05 -13.46
CA GLN A 11 -13.97 19.00 -12.46
C GLN A 11 -14.08 18.44 -11.02
N ILE A 12 -14.38 17.14 -10.90
CA ILE A 12 -14.51 16.41 -9.63
C ILE A 12 -13.16 15.78 -9.35
N GLY A 13 -12.51 16.19 -8.27
CA GLY A 13 -11.31 15.54 -7.78
C GLY A 13 -11.61 14.09 -7.35
N ILE A 14 -10.96 13.10 -7.97
CA ILE A 14 -11.04 11.70 -7.56
C ILE A 14 -9.73 11.36 -6.85
N SER A 15 -9.77 11.03 -5.56
CA SER A 15 -8.59 10.75 -4.75
C SER A 15 -8.24 9.26 -4.72
N ALA A 16 -9.25 8.37 -4.78
CA ALA A 16 -9.05 6.93 -4.77
C ALA A 16 -10.15 6.20 -5.54
N ILE A 17 -9.84 5.01 -6.08
CA ILE A 17 -10.79 4.15 -6.80
C ILE A 17 -10.70 2.71 -6.29
N ALA A 18 -11.87 2.08 -6.12
CA ALA A 18 -12.01 0.65 -5.98
C ALA A 18 -12.14 0.00 -7.36
N SER A 19 -11.13 -0.76 -7.80
CA SER A 19 -11.12 -1.43 -9.10
C SER A 19 -11.56 -2.88 -8.98
N LEU A 20 -12.61 -3.26 -9.70
CA LEU A 20 -13.14 -4.62 -9.77
C LEU A 20 -12.74 -5.36 -11.06
N TYR A 21 -12.13 -4.66 -12.00
CA TYR A 21 -11.78 -5.23 -13.30
C TYR A 21 -10.55 -6.11 -13.25
N SER A 22 -10.48 -7.06 -14.19
CA SER A 22 -9.25 -7.76 -14.50
C SER A 22 -8.22 -6.74 -14.97
N TRP A 23 -6.99 -6.94 -14.55
CA TRP A 23 -5.86 -6.11 -14.94
C TRP A 23 -4.98 -6.92 -15.90
N SER A 24 -4.58 -6.35 -16.99
CA SER A 24 -3.67 -6.99 -17.93
C SER A 24 -2.59 -6.01 -18.37
N LEU A 25 -1.37 -6.51 -18.52
CA LEU A 25 -0.29 -5.74 -19.13
C LEU A 25 -0.61 -5.53 -20.62
N ASP A 26 -0.62 -4.27 -21.06
CA ASP A 26 -0.74 -3.93 -22.49
C ASP A 26 0.65 -3.70 -23.06
N TYR A 27 1.27 -4.78 -23.48
CA TYR A 27 2.61 -4.76 -24.07
C TYR A 27 2.63 -3.86 -25.32
N GLY A 28 3.21 -2.67 -25.19
CA GLY A 28 3.46 -1.77 -26.34
C GLY A 28 2.75 -0.43 -26.28
N LYS A 29 1.91 -0.13 -25.30
CA LYS A 29 1.21 1.16 -25.17
C LYS A 29 1.58 2.00 -23.94
N GLY A 30 2.61 1.62 -23.22
CA GLY A 30 2.98 2.20 -21.94
C GLY A 30 2.34 1.46 -20.75
N SER A 31 2.78 1.77 -19.54
CA SER A 31 2.26 1.17 -18.33
C SER A 31 1.09 1.98 -17.76
N ALA A 32 0.16 1.32 -17.07
CA ALA A 32 -0.89 2.02 -16.35
C ALA A 32 -0.32 2.90 -15.21
N GLU A 33 0.86 2.54 -14.70
CA GLU A 33 1.60 3.33 -13.72
C GLU A 33 1.81 4.78 -14.20
N ASP A 34 2.29 4.99 -15.44
CA ASP A 34 2.50 6.31 -16.01
C ASP A 34 1.22 7.16 -16.03
N ASP A 35 0.08 6.53 -16.28
CA ASP A 35 -1.21 7.21 -16.30
C ASP A 35 -1.70 7.49 -14.86
N LEU A 36 -1.53 6.55 -13.93
CA LEU A 36 -1.94 6.70 -12.55
C LEU A 36 -1.12 7.78 -11.83
N VAL A 37 0.19 7.83 -12.08
CA VAL A 37 1.07 8.89 -11.55
C VAL A 37 0.64 10.27 -12.05
N LYS A 38 0.38 10.43 -13.35
CA LYS A 38 -0.04 11.71 -13.94
C LYS A 38 -1.34 12.25 -13.34
N ILE A 39 -2.27 11.38 -12.99
CA ILE A 39 -3.55 11.78 -12.39
C ILE A 39 -3.53 11.74 -10.87
N ASN A 40 -2.41 11.32 -10.27
CA ASN A 40 -2.23 11.19 -8.83
C ASN A 40 -3.39 10.42 -8.17
N LEU A 41 -3.66 9.21 -8.67
CA LEU A 41 -4.80 8.40 -8.29
C LEU A 41 -4.36 7.11 -7.58
N THR A 42 -4.93 6.88 -6.42
CA THR A 42 -4.77 5.61 -5.70
C THR A 42 -5.80 4.58 -6.17
N VAL A 43 -5.36 3.38 -6.53
CA VAL A 43 -6.24 2.29 -6.97
C VAL A 43 -6.13 1.09 -6.04
N VAL A 44 -7.24 0.72 -5.42
CA VAL A 44 -7.38 -0.46 -4.56
C VAL A 44 -8.06 -1.58 -5.35
N LYS A 45 -7.50 -2.79 -5.32
CA LYS A 45 -7.97 -3.93 -6.09
C LYS A 45 -8.98 -4.77 -5.33
N GLY A 46 -10.16 -4.97 -5.91
CA GLY A 46 -11.13 -5.97 -5.47
C GLY A 46 -11.05 -7.24 -6.33
N LEU A 47 -11.07 -8.40 -5.70
CA LEU A 47 -11.16 -9.70 -6.34
C LEU A 47 -12.61 -10.17 -6.32
N VAL A 48 -13.16 -10.41 -7.48
CA VAL A 48 -14.54 -10.89 -7.65
C VAL A 48 -14.54 -12.26 -8.34
N ASP A 49 -15.49 -13.08 -7.96
CA ASP A 49 -15.75 -14.38 -8.60
C ASP A 49 -14.53 -15.34 -8.59
N ILE A 50 -13.67 -15.25 -7.58
CA ILE A 50 -12.60 -16.25 -7.42
C ILE A 50 -13.20 -17.64 -7.18
N SER A 51 -12.44 -18.70 -7.41
CA SER A 51 -12.93 -20.05 -7.16
C SER A 51 -13.13 -20.32 -5.67
N GLN A 52 -14.08 -21.17 -5.30
CA GLN A 52 -14.25 -21.60 -3.91
C GLN A 52 -12.96 -22.23 -3.36
N THR A 53 -12.28 -23.02 -4.18
CA THR A 53 -11.00 -23.64 -3.77
C THR A 53 -9.96 -22.59 -3.39
N SER A 54 -9.86 -21.48 -4.14
CA SER A 54 -8.96 -20.37 -3.81
C SER A 54 -9.42 -19.60 -2.58
N PHE A 55 -10.74 -19.45 -2.39
CA PHE A 55 -11.30 -18.78 -1.22
C PHE A 55 -11.06 -19.54 0.08
N ASP A 56 -11.21 -20.87 0.05
CA ASP A 56 -11.04 -21.75 1.22
C ASP A 56 -9.56 -22.11 1.49
N SER A 57 -8.64 -21.72 0.60
CA SER A 57 -7.23 -22.05 0.72
C SER A 57 -6.53 -21.21 1.78
N GLU A 58 -5.87 -21.85 2.74
CA GLU A 58 -4.99 -21.19 3.70
C GLU A 58 -3.78 -20.50 3.04
N LEU A 59 -3.44 -20.90 1.82
CA LEU A 59 -2.35 -20.31 1.02
C LEU A 59 -2.84 -19.11 0.18
N GLY A 60 -4.11 -18.75 0.27
CA GLY A 60 -4.73 -17.68 -0.49
C GLY A 60 -5.10 -18.06 -1.93
N ALA A 61 -5.47 -17.07 -2.74
CA ALA A 61 -5.88 -17.24 -4.12
C ALA A 61 -4.69 -17.66 -5.00
N GLN A 62 -4.70 -18.89 -5.50
CA GLN A 62 -3.51 -19.50 -6.15
C GLN A 62 -3.29 -19.00 -7.58
N MET A 63 -4.14 -19.42 -8.53
CA MET A 63 -3.99 -19.04 -9.93
C MET A 63 -4.33 -17.56 -10.18
N GLU A 64 -5.29 -17.04 -9.45
CA GLU A 64 -5.71 -15.64 -9.50
C GLU A 64 -4.63 -14.69 -8.99
N TRP A 65 -3.67 -15.20 -8.21
CA TRP A 65 -2.63 -14.38 -7.59
C TRP A 65 -1.76 -13.66 -8.62
N THR A 66 -1.32 -14.37 -9.65
CA THR A 66 -0.44 -13.79 -10.67
C THR A 66 -1.13 -12.65 -11.44
N PHE A 67 -2.31 -12.92 -11.98
CA PHE A 67 -2.99 -11.98 -12.88
C PHE A 67 -3.80 -10.90 -12.15
N SER A 68 -4.30 -11.22 -10.97
CA SER A 68 -5.19 -10.32 -10.24
C SER A 68 -4.51 -9.57 -9.11
N VAL A 69 -3.30 -9.95 -8.72
CA VAL A 69 -2.53 -9.34 -7.64
C VAL A 69 -1.15 -8.91 -8.11
N SER A 70 -0.30 -9.87 -8.55
CA SER A 70 1.12 -9.55 -8.84
C SER A 70 1.25 -8.57 -10.00
N ILE A 71 0.57 -8.82 -11.12
CA ILE A 71 0.62 -7.91 -12.28
C ILE A 71 0.08 -6.51 -11.94
N PRO A 72 -1.12 -6.36 -11.35
CA PRO A 72 -1.60 -5.05 -10.93
C PRO A 72 -0.67 -4.32 -9.96
N SER A 73 -0.01 -5.04 -9.04
CA SER A 73 0.89 -4.43 -8.07
C SER A 73 2.15 -3.84 -8.68
N PHE A 74 2.65 -4.39 -9.80
CA PHE A 74 3.74 -3.78 -10.56
C PHE A 74 3.37 -2.43 -11.19
N GLU A 75 2.08 -2.18 -11.37
CA GLU A 75 1.55 -0.94 -11.93
C GLU A 75 0.94 -0.01 -10.86
N GLY A 76 1.26 -0.23 -9.57
CA GLY A 76 0.82 0.63 -8.47
C GLY A 76 -0.61 0.36 -8.00
N VAL A 77 -1.24 -0.74 -8.42
CA VAL A 77 -2.55 -1.18 -7.93
C VAL A 77 -2.35 -2.17 -6.78
N PHE A 78 -2.89 -1.87 -5.61
CA PHE A 78 -2.56 -2.63 -4.40
C PHE A 78 -3.78 -3.05 -3.60
N GLY A 79 -3.53 -3.74 -2.48
CA GLY A 79 -4.52 -4.09 -1.47
C GLY A 79 -5.59 -5.05 -1.99
N PRO A 80 -5.25 -6.23 -2.54
CA PRO A 80 -6.23 -7.18 -3.03
C PRO A 80 -7.18 -7.59 -1.91
N VAL A 81 -8.48 -7.36 -2.13
CA VAL A 81 -9.54 -7.71 -1.19
C VAL A 81 -10.53 -8.63 -1.88
N ILE A 82 -10.79 -9.79 -1.31
CA ILE A 82 -11.78 -10.73 -1.86
C ILE A 82 -13.18 -10.21 -1.56
N LEU A 83 -13.97 -9.99 -2.61
CA LEU A 83 -15.34 -9.45 -2.52
C LEU A 83 -16.41 -10.50 -2.82
N SER A 84 -16.09 -11.49 -3.65
CA SER A 84 -16.97 -12.61 -3.93
C SER A 84 -16.20 -13.83 -4.40
N TYR A 85 -16.83 -15.00 -4.23
CA TYR A 85 -16.35 -16.26 -4.80
C TYR A 85 -17.49 -17.03 -5.47
N LYS A 86 -17.15 -17.93 -6.40
CA LYS A 86 -18.07 -18.87 -7.02
C LYS A 86 -17.91 -20.24 -6.38
N ASP A 87 -19.02 -20.83 -5.96
CA ASP A 87 -19.04 -22.22 -5.52
C ASP A 87 -18.91 -23.19 -6.69
N ASN A 88 -18.79 -24.49 -6.38
CA ASN A 88 -18.64 -25.55 -7.39
C ASN A 88 -19.83 -25.70 -8.31
N MET A 89 -20.98 -25.09 -8.00
CA MET A 89 -22.18 -25.04 -8.84
C MET A 89 -22.26 -23.75 -9.65
N GLY A 90 -21.26 -22.87 -9.54
CA GLY A 90 -21.20 -21.59 -10.25
C GLY A 90 -22.01 -20.46 -9.62
N LYS A 91 -22.57 -20.67 -8.42
CA LYS A 91 -23.29 -19.62 -7.69
C LYS A 91 -22.31 -18.66 -7.05
N VAL A 92 -22.57 -17.37 -7.21
CA VAL A 92 -21.77 -16.30 -6.61
C VAL A 92 -22.19 -16.07 -5.16
N HIS A 93 -21.19 -16.02 -4.27
CA HIS A 93 -21.32 -15.69 -2.87
C HIS A 93 -20.54 -14.41 -2.56
N VAL A 94 -21.20 -13.45 -1.95
CA VAL A 94 -20.64 -12.16 -1.57
C VAL A 94 -19.93 -12.30 -0.23
N VAL A 95 -18.72 -11.71 -0.13
CA VAL A 95 -17.92 -11.62 1.11
C VAL A 95 -18.13 -10.24 1.73
N GLN A 96 -19.08 -10.15 2.65
CA GLN A 96 -19.48 -8.87 3.26
C GLN A 96 -18.32 -8.17 3.94
N SER A 97 -17.51 -8.90 4.71
CA SER A 97 -16.30 -8.37 5.36
C SER A 97 -15.26 -7.82 4.36
N GLY A 98 -15.20 -8.42 3.17
CA GLY A 98 -14.36 -7.93 2.08
C GLY A 98 -14.85 -6.59 1.55
N ILE A 99 -16.17 -6.44 1.35
CA ILE A 99 -16.76 -5.16 0.92
C ILE A 99 -16.45 -4.06 1.94
N GLU A 100 -16.68 -4.32 3.23
CA GLU A 100 -16.40 -3.37 4.30
C GLU A 100 -14.91 -2.97 4.35
N LYS A 101 -14.01 -3.96 4.20
CA LYS A 101 -12.58 -3.74 4.12
C LYS A 101 -12.22 -2.88 2.89
N MET A 102 -12.79 -3.19 1.73
CA MET A 102 -12.55 -2.44 0.48
C MET A 102 -12.96 -0.98 0.62
N VAL A 103 -14.15 -0.72 1.16
CA VAL A 103 -14.65 0.63 1.41
C VAL A 103 -13.70 1.36 2.35
N LYS A 104 -13.38 0.76 3.51
CA LYS A 104 -12.48 1.36 4.49
C LYS A 104 -11.09 1.67 3.92
N MET A 105 -10.53 0.77 3.12
CA MET A 105 -9.24 1.02 2.48
C MET A 105 -9.30 2.15 1.47
N THR A 106 -10.33 2.16 0.59
CA THR A 106 -10.45 3.18 -0.45
C THR A 106 -10.69 4.58 0.15
N THR A 107 -11.58 4.68 1.13
CA THR A 107 -11.83 5.95 1.84
C THR A 107 -10.62 6.40 2.64
N GLY A 108 -9.96 5.48 3.35
CA GLY A 108 -8.76 5.81 4.12
C GLY A 108 -7.62 6.36 3.26
N TRP A 109 -7.44 5.84 2.04
CA TRP A 109 -6.47 6.41 1.11
C TRP A 109 -6.87 7.77 0.55
N ALA A 110 -8.17 8.00 0.34
CA ALA A 110 -8.68 9.32 -0.04
C ALA A 110 -8.45 10.33 1.08
N ASP A 111 -8.82 9.98 2.32
CA ASP A 111 -8.63 10.82 3.50
C ASP A 111 -7.15 11.15 3.73
N LEU A 112 -6.26 10.14 3.61
CA LEU A 112 -4.82 10.31 3.78
C LEU A 112 -4.23 11.29 2.76
N LYS A 113 -4.75 11.31 1.55
CA LYS A 113 -4.30 12.24 0.50
C LYS A 113 -4.65 13.69 0.81
N ASP A 114 -5.83 13.92 1.36
CA ASP A 114 -6.33 15.25 1.68
C ASP A 114 -5.92 15.75 3.07
N MET A 115 -5.31 14.87 3.88
CA MET A 115 -4.85 15.18 5.24
C MET A 115 -3.54 15.98 5.21
N ASP A 116 -3.41 17.00 6.06
CA ASP A 116 -2.15 17.70 6.28
C ASP A 116 -1.08 16.75 6.85
N ASN A 117 0.18 16.93 6.45
CA ASN A 117 1.27 16.08 6.89
C ASN A 117 1.44 16.04 8.41
N SER A 118 1.22 17.15 9.10
CA SER A 118 1.27 17.24 10.57
C SER A 118 0.23 16.37 11.29
N SER A 119 -0.82 15.93 10.58
CA SER A 119 -1.87 15.06 11.12
C SER A 119 -1.69 13.60 10.73
N LYS A 120 -0.71 13.29 9.88
CA LYS A 120 -0.43 11.92 9.44
C LYS A 120 0.44 11.20 10.46
N VAL A 121 0.13 9.91 10.68
CA VAL A 121 0.94 9.02 11.50
C VAL A 121 1.72 8.07 10.60
N VAL A 122 3.04 8.07 10.77
CA VAL A 122 3.97 7.19 10.04
C VAL A 122 4.59 6.22 11.04
N SER A 123 4.61 4.93 10.69
CA SER A 123 5.31 3.91 11.47
C SER A 123 6.47 3.37 10.66
N VAL A 124 7.67 3.43 11.22
CA VAL A 124 8.87 2.82 10.64
C VAL A 124 9.15 1.53 11.42
N VAL A 125 9.16 0.40 10.72
CA VAL A 125 9.41 -0.91 11.33
C VAL A 125 10.82 -1.35 10.96
N LEU A 126 11.68 -1.50 11.97
CA LEU A 126 13.02 -2.03 11.83
C LEU A 126 13.02 -3.51 12.21
N TYR A 127 13.74 -4.32 11.45
CA TYR A 127 13.78 -5.77 11.66
C TYR A 127 15.12 -6.18 12.30
N ASN A 128 15.03 -6.77 13.50
CA ASN A 128 16.18 -7.30 14.21
C ASN A 128 16.30 -8.82 13.94
N TYR A 129 17.30 -9.21 13.14
CA TYR A 129 17.55 -10.61 12.82
C TYR A 129 19.05 -10.93 12.79
N PRO A 130 19.49 -12.00 13.47
CA PRO A 130 18.69 -12.90 14.30
C PRO A 130 18.30 -12.25 15.64
N PRO A 131 17.13 -12.66 16.21
CA PRO A 131 16.65 -12.07 17.46
C PRO A 131 17.68 -12.17 18.62
N GLY A 132 17.77 -11.15 19.44
CA GLY A 132 18.63 -11.12 20.62
C GLY A 132 20.08 -10.74 20.37
N LYS A 133 20.47 -10.38 19.16
CA LYS A 133 21.84 -9.93 18.84
C LYS A 133 21.99 -8.42 18.65
N ALA A 134 20.89 -7.68 18.69
CA ALA A 134 20.87 -6.25 18.40
C ALA A 134 21.53 -5.87 17.03
N GLU A 135 21.55 -6.83 16.11
CA GLU A 135 22.09 -6.65 14.76
C GLU A 135 20.95 -6.23 13.82
N ILE A 136 20.55 -4.97 13.92
CA ILE A 136 19.54 -4.41 13.01
C ILE A 136 20.24 -4.07 11.71
N GLY A 137 19.95 -4.84 10.67
CA GLY A 137 20.60 -4.67 9.38
C GLY A 137 19.73 -5.18 8.23
N ALA A 138 20.00 -4.71 7.02
CA ALA A 138 19.34 -5.16 5.80
C ALA A 138 20.39 -5.20 4.68
N SER A 139 21.02 -6.35 4.51
CA SER A 139 22.11 -6.54 3.55
C SER A 139 23.24 -5.49 3.80
N TYR A 140 23.46 -4.57 2.89
CA TYR A 140 24.46 -3.50 3.06
C TYR A 140 23.83 -2.13 3.37
N LEU A 141 22.53 -2.11 3.70
CA LEU A 141 21.86 -0.86 4.10
C LEU A 141 22.29 -0.48 5.52
N ASP A 142 22.73 0.76 5.70
CA ASP A 142 22.84 1.37 7.01
C ASP A 142 21.46 1.76 7.50
N VAL A 143 20.89 0.91 8.37
CA VAL A 143 19.51 1.03 8.84
C VAL A 143 19.34 2.23 9.76
N PHE A 144 20.31 2.50 10.63
CA PHE A 144 20.22 3.62 11.57
C PHE A 144 20.41 4.97 10.88
N GLN A 145 21.35 5.06 9.94
CA GLN A 145 21.48 6.25 9.10
C GLN A 145 20.21 6.48 8.29
N SER A 146 19.65 5.42 7.70
CA SER A 146 18.39 5.52 6.94
C SER A 146 17.22 5.96 7.81
N ALA A 147 17.12 5.47 9.06
CA ALA A 147 16.08 5.90 9.99
C ALA A 147 16.23 7.38 10.38
N HIS A 148 17.45 7.83 10.62
CA HIS A 148 17.79 9.23 10.89
C HIS A 148 17.39 10.12 9.70
N ASP A 149 17.79 9.76 8.49
CA ASP A 149 17.47 10.51 7.27
C ASP A 149 15.95 10.57 7.02
N ILE A 150 15.23 9.47 7.32
CA ILE A 150 13.76 9.46 7.25
C ILE A 150 13.16 10.48 8.23
N LEU A 151 13.62 10.54 9.48
CA LEU A 151 13.13 11.51 10.46
C LEU A 151 13.36 12.95 10.01
N GLU A 152 14.58 13.26 9.51
CA GLU A 152 14.85 14.59 8.98
C GLU A 152 13.94 14.98 7.81
N HIS A 153 13.75 14.05 6.86
CA HIS A 153 12.88 14.30 5.70
C HIS A 153 11.40 14.42 6.08
N LEU A 154 10.93 13.64 7.06
CA LEU A 154 9.57 13.78 7.58
C LEU A 154 9.37 15.15 8.24
N ALA A 155 10.33 15.61 9.06
CA ALA A 155 10.28 16.94 9.65
C ALA A 155 10.25 18.04 8.57
N ASP A 156 11.13 17.95 7.56
CA ASP A 156 11.15 18.90 6.44
C ASP A 156 9.85 18.92 5.63
N ALA A 157 9.19 17.77 5.53
CA ALA A 157 7.90 17.63 4.86
C ALA A 157 6.70 18.08 5.74
N GLY A 158 6.95 18.54 6.98
CA GLY A 158 5.93 19.06 7.88
C GLY A 158 5.16 17.99 8.65
N TYR A 159 5.72 16.79 8.79
CA TYR A 159 5.16 15.80 9.70
C TYR A 159 5.49 16.15 11.15
N ASP A 160 4.59 15.83 12.06
CA ASP A 160 4.88 15.87 13.49
C ASP A 160 5.68 14.63 13.88
N ILE A 161 6.96 14.83 14.18
CA ILE A 161 7.88 13.78 14.64
C ILE A 161 8.01 13.73 16.18
N GLY A 162 7.22 14.54 16.91
CA GLY A 162 7.20 14.60 18.36
C GLY A 162 8.36 15.40 18.98
N MET A 163 9.19 16.06 18.16
CA MET A 163 10.31 16.93 18.58
C MET A 163 10.64 17.95 17.49
N ASP A 164 11.42 18.96 17.84
CA ASP A 164 11.95 19.89 16.84
C ASP A 164 13.02 19.18 15.98
N LYS A 165 13.16 19.56 14.71
CA LYS A 165 14.17 18.98 13.81
C LYS A 165 15.59 19.08 14.37
N SER A 166 15.91 20.18 15.08
CA SER A 166 17.22 20.36 15.72
C SER A 166 17.50 19.39 16.87
N ASP A 167 16.47 18.74 17.37
CA ASP A 167 16.54 17.85 18.52
C ASP A 167 16.57 16.37 18.10
N ILE A 168 16.56 16.09 16.79
CA ILE A 168 16.73 14.72 16.27
C ILE A 168 18.08 14.19 16.77
N PRO A 169 18.10 13.03 17.48
CA PRO A 169 19.33 12.45 17.99
C PRO A 169 20.34 12.17 16.87
N SER A 170 21.61 12.18 17.19
CA SER A 170 22.63 11.68 16.25
C SER A 170 22.36 10.22 15.87
N VAL A 171 22.94 9.75 14.77
CA VAL A 171 22.78 8.35 14.34
C VAL A 171 23.18 7.36 15.44
N ASP A 172 24.27 7.65 16.16
CA ASP A 172 24.76 6.80 17.26
C ASP A 172 23.76 6.80 18.43
N ASP A 173 23.28 7.96 18.87
CA ASP A 173 22.29 8.07 19.95
C ASP A 173 20.95 7.44 19.55
N LEU A 174 20.52 7.58 18.30
CA LEU A 174 19.31 6.95 17.76
C LEU A 174 19.44 5.42 17.75
N SER A 175 20.62 4.92 17.38
CA SER A 175 20.93 3.49 17.42
C SER A 175 20.79 2.93 18.83
N ASP A 176 21.38 3.60 19.82
CA ASP A 176 21.31 3.19 21.22
C ASP A 176 19.86 3.19 21.74
N LEU A 177 19.09 4.24 21.45
CA LEU A 177 17.69 4.32 21.82
C LEU A 177 16.85 3.18 21.21
N ILE A 178 17.02 2.87 19.92
CA ILE A 178 16.28 1.82 19.24
C ILE A 178 16.62 0.43 19.80
N ILE A 179 17.91 0.20 20.11
CA ILE A 179 18.38 -1.07 20.68
C ILE A 179 17.86 -1.27 22.12
N GLU A 180 17.81 -0.20 22.92
CA GLU A 180 17.29 -0.26 24.29
C GLU A 180 15.76 -0.50 24.35
N MET A 181 15.02 -0.05 23.34
CA MET A 181 13.56 -0.20 23.26
C MET A 181 13.08 -1.54 22.70
N GLY A 182 13.92 -2.29 21.99
CA GLY A 182 13.58 -3.56 21.31
C GLY A 182 14.16 -4.77 22.01
#